data_610dfeeba17bd305adb9e12025a667ac
#
_entry.id   610dfeeba17bd305adb9e12025a667ac
#
_cell.length_a   1.000
_cell.length_b   1.000
_cell.length_c   1.000
_cell.angle_alpha   90.00
_cell.angle_beta   90.00
_cell.angle_gamma   90.00
#
_symmetry.space_group_name_H-M   'P 1'
#
loop_
_entity.id
_entity.type
_entity.pdbx_description
1 polymer ?
#
loop_
_entity_poly.entity_id
_entity_poly.type
_entity_poly.pdbx_seq_one_letter_code
_entity_poly.pdbx_strand_id
1 'polypeptide(L)'
;MWPPKFSDCIEACNTARRRCERLVTTALAQPDVNVVAATIAIARDCARIATLTTQMLERGSKYAYALCDVCARACEELAKACDKHAKIEAISRCGEACRKCAAECAKLAKLKQPAKH
;
A
#
# COMPACT_ATOMS: atom_id res chain seq x y z
N MET A 1 -20.30 8.18 5.53
CA MET A 1 -19.05 8.88 5.83
C MET A 1 -18.24 8.12 6.85
N TRP A 2 -16.97 8.02 6.63
CA TRP A 2 -16.10 7.31 7.55
C TRP A 2 -15.63 8.20 8.70
N PRO A 3 -15.23 7.59 9.82
CA PRO A 3 -14.71 8.37 10.94
C PRO A 3 -13.48 9.20 10.53
N PRO A 4 -13.33 10.41 11.07
CA PRO A 4 -12.19 11.26 10.73
C PRO A 4 -10.83 10.59 10.93
N LYS A 5 -10.71 9.71 11.92
CA LYS A 5 -9.44 9.04 12.19
C LYS A 5 -8.97 8.14 11.05
N PHE A 6 -9.87 7.80 10.12
CA PHE A 6 -9.51 6.96 8.98
C PHE A 6 -9.01 7.76 7.79
N SER A 7 -9.24 9.08 7.79
CA SER A 7 -8.96 9.90 6.60
C SER A 7 -7.52 9.83 6.12
N ASP A 8 -6.58 9.94 7.04
CA ASP A 8 -5.16 9.92 6.65
C ASP A 8 -4.76 8.57 6.06
N CYS A 9 -5.28 7.50 6.64
CA CYS A 9 -4.97 6.16 6.15
C CYS A 9 -5.59 5.93 4.76
N ILE A 10 -6.82 6.36 4.57
CA ILE A 10 -7.50 6.22 3.28
C ILE A 10 -6.73 6.99 2.21
N GLU A 11 -6.32 8.22 2.52
CA GLU A 11 -5.58 9.01 1.57
C GLU A 11 -4.23 8.38 1.25
N ALA A 12 -3.52 7.88 2.26
CA ALA A 12 -2.23 7.24 2.06
C ALA A 12 -2.37 5.97 1.21
N CYS A 13 -3.41 5.19 1.46
CA CYS A 13 -3.66 3.98 0.67
C CYS A 13 -3.97 4.32 -0.78
N ASN A 14 -4.77 5.36 -1.01
CA ASN A 14 -5.09 5.78 -2.38
C ASN A 14 -3.85 6.26 -3.12
N THR A 15 -2.99 7.00 -2.44
CA THR A 15 -1.74 7.46 -3.04
C THR A 15 -0.84 6.27 -3.37
N ALA A 16 -0.69 5.33 -2.44
CA ALA A 16 0.13 4.15 -2.67
C ALA A 16 -0.40 3.35 -3.86
N ARG A 17 -1.71 3.18 -3.95
CA ARG A 17 -2.30 2.45 -5.07
C ARG A 17 -1.95 3.11 -6.40
N ARG A 18 -2.11 4.43 -6.48
CA ARG A 18 -1.79 5.15 -7.72
C ARG A 18 -0.32 5.03 -8.08
N ARG A 19 0.55 5.10 -7.08
CA ARG A 19 1.99 4.94 -7.33
C ARG A 19 2.33 3.52 -7.77
N CYS A 20 1.63 2.52 -7.23
CA CYS A 20 1.82 1.14 -7.68
C CYS A 20 1.43 0.98 -9.14
N GLU A 21 0.31 1.60 -9.56
CA GLU A 21 -0.11 1.55 -10.95
C GLU A 21 0.95 2.17 -11.86
N ARG A 22 1.48 3.32 -11.47
CA ARG A 22 2.51 3.99 -12.25
C ARG A 22 3.79 3.16 -12.28
N LEU A 23 4.14 2.53 -11.16
CA LEU A 23 5.31 1.65 -11.11
C LEU A 23 5.19 0.54 -12.12
N VAL A 24 4.04 -0.14 -12.14
CA VAL A 24 3.84 -1.28 -13.03
C VAL A 24 4.00 -0.85 -14.49
N THR A 25 3.35 0.26 -14.87
CA THR A 25 3.44 0.75 -16.25
C THR A 25 4.88 1.07 -16.63
N THR A 26 5.58 1.79 -15.75
CA THR A 26 6.96 2.20 -16.03
C THR A 26 7.90 1.00 -16.06
N ALA A 27 7.73 0.08 -15.12
CA ALA A 27 8.62 -1.09 -15.02
C ALA A 27 8.46 -2.01 -16.22
N LEU A 28 7.23 -2.18 -16.71
CA LEU A 28 6.99 -3.03 -17.87
C LEU A 28 7.65 -2.47 -19.14
N ALA A 29 7.92 -1.17 -19.17
CA ALA A 29 8.58 -0.55 -20.31
C ALA A 29 10.10 -0.58 -20.23
N GLN A 30 10.68 -1.12 -19.17
CA GLN A 30 12.13 -1.17 -19.04
C GLN A 30 12.72 -2.19 -20.01
N PRO A 31 13.92 -1.91 -20.55
CA PRO A 31 14.57 -2.83 -21.50
C PRO A 31 14.78 -4.22 -20.93
N ASP A 32 15.11 -4.31 -19.63
CA ASP A 32 15.33 -5.60 -18.98
C ASP A 32 14.25 -5.79 -17.91
N VAL A 33 13.06 -6.15 -18.36
CA VAL A 33 11.91 -6.28 -17.48
C VAL A 33 12.11 -7.39 -16.44
N ASN A 34 12.95 -8.38 -16.74
CA ASN A 34 13.19 -9.47 -15.79
C ASN A 34 13.80 -8.96 -14.49
N VAL A 35 14.58 -7.88 -14.55
CA VAL A 35 15.21 -7.33 -13.36
C VAL A 35 14.18 -6.77 -12.39
N VAL A 36 13.06 -6.26 -12.91
CA VAL A 36 12.01 -5.64 -12.07
C VAL A 36 10.77 -6.51 -11.92
N ALA A 37 10.80 -7.74 -12.46
CA ALA A 37 9.60 -8.59 -12.48
C ALA A 37 9.04 -8.88 -11.09
N ALA A 38 9.92 -9.17 -10.12
CA ALA A 38 9.46 -9.47 -8.77
C ALA A 38 8.82 -8.24 -8.11
N THR A 39 9.39 -7.05 -8.37
CA THR A 39 8.84 -5.81 -7.84
C THR A 39 7.47 -5.53 -8.45
N ILE A 40 7.30 -5.81 -9.74
CA ILE A 40 6.00 -5.65 -10.40
C ILE A 40 4.95 -6.52 -9.72
N ALA A 41 5.29 -7.77 -9.42
CA ALA A 41 4.34 -8.69 -8.80
C ALA A 41 3.90 -8.18 -7.43
N ILE A 42 4.86 -7.72 -6.63
CA ILE A 42 4.55 -7.20 -5.30
C ILE A 42 3.69 -5.93 -5.41
N ALA A 43 4.00 -5.07 -6.39
CA ALA A 43 3.23 -3.83 -6.58
C ALA A 43 1.79 -4.13 -6.96
N ARG A 44 1.55 -5.15 -7.79
CA ARG A 44 0.19 -5.52 -8.16
C ARG A 44 -0.60 -6.01 -6.97
N ASP A 45 0.01 -6.82 -6.12
CA ASP A 45 -0.65 -7.29 -4.90
C ASP A 45 -0.94 -6.13 -3.96
N CYS A 46 0.04 -5.26 -3.78
CA CYS A 46 -0.09 -4.12 -2.88
C CYS A 46 -1.22 -3.19 -3.32
N ALA A 47 -1.34 -2.94 -4.62
CA ALA A 47 -2.41 -2.09 -5.14
C ALA A 47 -3.79 -2.67 -4.82
N ARG A 48 -3.93 -4.00 -4.96
CA ARG A 48 -5.21 -4.65 -4.65
C ARG A 48 -5.52 -4.58 -3.17
N ILE A 49 -4.53 -4.84 -2.34
CA ILE A 49 -4.71 -4.80 -0.89
C ILE A 49 -5.07 -3.39 -0.45
N ALA A 50 -4.39 -2.37 -0.99
CA ALA A 50 -4.68 -0.99 -0.64
C ALA A 50 -6.10 -0.60 -1.03
N THR A 51 -6.54 -1.02 -2.21
CA THR A 51 -7.90 -0.74 -2.66
C THR A 51 -8.93 -1.37 -1.72
N LEU A 52 -8.74 -2.64 -1.39
CA LEU A 52 -9.66 -3.32 -0.49
C LEU A 52 -9.68 -2.66 0.88
N THR A 53 -8.50 -2.27 1.38
CA THR A 53 -8.40 -1.64 2.69
C THR A 53 -9.19 -0.33 2.73
N THR A 54 -9.06 0.53 1.69
CA THR A 54 -9.83 1.77 1.67
C THR A 54 -11.32 1.50 1.65
N GLN A 55 -11.76 0.52 0.87
CA GLN A 55 -13.18 0.19 0.79
C GLN A 55 -13.72 -0.25 2.14
N MET A 56 -12.96 -1.06 2.86
CA MET A 56 -13.39 -1.53 4.17
C MET A 56 -13.38 -0.42 5.20
N LEU A 57 -12.40 0.49 5.13
CA LEU A 57 -12.38 1.64 6.02
C LEU A 57 -13.56 2.57 5.77
N GLU A 58 -13.88 2.80 4.50
CA GLU A 58 -14.96 3.70 4.13
C GLU A 58 -16.31 3.15 4.60
N ARG A 59 -16.45 1.84 4.63
CA ARG A 59 -17.69 1.21 5.06
C ARG A 59 -17.77 1.03 6.58
N GLY A 60 -16.68 1.27 7.28
CA GLY A 60 -16.65 0.99 8.72
C GLY A 60 -16.70 -0.49 9.03
N SER A 61 -16.12 -1.32 8.14
CA SER A 61 -16.16 -2.76 8.30
C SER A 61 -15.37 -3.21 9.54
N LYS A 62 -15.88 -4.22 10.23
CA LYS A 62 -15.15 -4.79 11.35
C LYS A 62 -13.85 -5.45 10.93
N TYR A 63 -13.68 -5.73 9.65
CA TYR A 63 -12.45 -6.32 9.13
C TYR A 63 -11.41 -5.27 8.73
N ALA A 64 -11.74 -3.98 8.83
CA ALA A 64 -10.84 -2.94 8.37
C ALA A 64 -9.50 -2.95 9.08
N TYR A 65 -9.50 -3.15 10.41
CA TYR A 65 -8.24 -3.13 11.16
C TYR A 65 -7.32 -4.29 10.77
N ALA A 66 -7.89 -5.46 10.52
CA ALA A 66 -7.11 -6.60 10.07
C ALA A 66 -6.49 -6.33 8.70
N LEU A 67 -7.26 -5.68 7.81
CA LEU A 67 -6.74 -5.34 6.49
C LEU A 67 -5.67 -4.26 6.57
N CYS A 68 -5.78 -3.33 7.52
CA CYS A 68 -4.73 -2.35 7.74
C CYS A 68 -3.41 -3.04 8.10
N ASP A 69 -3.47 -4.08 8.91
CA ASP A 69 -2.26 -4.82 9.25
C ASP A 69 -1.65 -5.49 8.01
N VAL A 70 -2.48 -6.14 7.21
CA VAL A 70 -2.01 -6.78 5.97
C VAL A 70 -1.45 -5.73 5.01
N CYS A 71 -2.15 -4.60 4.88
CA CYS A 71 -1.71 -3.52 3.99
C CYS A 71 -0.37 -2.96 4.43
N ALA A 72 -0.18 -2.76 5.74
CA ALA A 72 1.09 -2.24 6.25
C ALA A 72 2.23 -3.19 5.87
N ARG A 73 2.03 -4.49 6.04
CA ARG A 73 3.09 -5.45 5.72
C ARG A 73 3.38 -5.51 4.23
N ALA A 74 2.33 -5.47 3.40
CA ALA A 74 2.52 -5.48 1.95
C ALA A 74 3.26 -4.24 1.48
N CYS A 75 2.91 -3.07 2.03
CA CYS A 75 3.57 -1.83 1.67
C CYS A 75 5.03 -1.81 2.11
N GLU A 76 5.34 -2.38 3.27
CA GLU A 76 6.73 -2.47 3.72
C GLU A 76 7.55 -3.37 2.80
N GLU A 77 6.97 -4.49 2.39
CA GLU A 77 7.66 -5.38 1.47
C GLU A 77 7.94 -4.70 0.14
N LEU A 78 6.94 -3.99 -0.38
CA LEU A 78 7.11 -3.29 -1.65
C LEU A 78 8.14 -2.18 -1.52
N ALA A 79 8.13 -1.43 -0.41
CA ALA A 79 9.10 -0.35 -0.22
C ALA A 79 10.52 -0.90 -0.24
N LYS A 80 10.76 -2.04 0.40
CA LYS A 80 12.09 -2.66 0.37
C LYS A 80 12.48 -3.08 -1.04
N ALA A 81 11.53 -3.63 -1.79
CA ALA A 81 11.81 -4.01 -3.17
C ALA A 81 12.12 -2.78 -4.03
N CYS A 82 11.43 -1.68 -3.78
CA CYS A 82 11.66 -0.44 -4.52
C CYS A 82 13.06 0.14 -4.28
N ASP A 83 13.61 -0.07 -3.09
CA ASP A 83 14.95 0.44 -2.79
C ASP A 83 16.01 -0.11 -3.73
N LYS A 84 15.79 -1.30 -4.27
CA LYS A 84 16.74 -1.92 -5.18
C LYS A 84 16.75 -1.25 -6.55
N HIS A 85 15.77 -0.43 -6.85
CA HIS A 85 15.62 0.20 -8.16
C HIS A 85 15.37 1.71 -8.01
N ALA A 86 16.04 2.33 -7.03
CA ALA A 86 15.78 3.72 -6.67
C ALA A 86 16.12 4.71 -7.78
N LYS A 87 16.91 4.30 -8.79
CA LYS A 87 17.24 5.17 -9.91
C LYS A 87 16.04 5.40 -10.84
N ILE A 88 15.04 4.52 -10.79
CA ILE A 88 13.84 4.67 -11.60
C ILE A 88 12.86 5.48 -10.76
N GLU A 89 12.57 6.70 -11.20
CA GLU A 89 11.80 7.65 -10.38
C GLU A 89 10.44 7.09 -9.96
N ALA A 90 9.71 6.47 -10.88
CA ALA A 90 8.39 5.93 -10.54
C ALA A 90 8.49 4.87 -9.44
N ILE A 91 9.55 4.10 -9.42
CA ILE A 91 9.74 3.07 -8.40
C ILE A 91 10.11 3.71 -7.07
N SER A 92 11.02 4.69 -7.11
CA SER A 92 11.41 5.41 -5.91
C SER A 92 10.22 6.10 -5.25
N ARG A 93 9.39 6.77 -6.05
CA ARG A 93 8.21 7.46 -5.55
C ARG A 93 7.19 6.48 -4.97
N CYS A 94 7.06 5.31 -5.58
CA CYS A 94 6.18 4.28 -5.05
C CYS A 94 6.66 3.81 -3.68
N GLY A 95 7.97 3.63 -3.53
CA GLY A 95 8.54 3.24 -2.23
C GLY A 95 8.22 4.24 -1.14
N GLU A 96 8.35 5.54 -1.44
CA GLU A 96 8.03 6.58 -0.47
C GLU A 96 6.56 6.53 -0.08
N ALA A 97 5.67 6.41 -1.06
CA ALA A 97 4.24 6.35 -0.79
C ALA A 97 3.87 5.12 0.02
N CYS A 98 4.54 4.00 -0.25
CA CYS A 98 4.28 2.77 0.48
C CYS A 98 4.75 2.85 1.93
N ARG A 99 5.88 3.52 2.18
CA ARG A 99 6.32 3.72 3.56
C ARG A 99 5.33 4.54 4.34
N LYS A 100 4.80 5.61 3.74
CA LYS A 100 3.81 6.43 4.40
C LYS A 100 2.52 5.64 4.64
N CYS A 101 2.08 4.88 3.64
CA CYS A 101 0.89 4.05 3.78
C CYS A 101 1.06 3.01 4.88
N ALA A 102 2.22 2.36 4.94
CA ALA A 102 2.50 1.39 5.97
C ALA A 102 2.41 2.01 7.36
N ALA A 103 2.94 3.22 7.53
CA ALA A 103 2.90 3.90 8.82
C ALA A 103 1.47 4.22 9.24
N GLU A 104 0.66 4.74 8.30
CA GLU A 104 -0.72 5.07 8.62
C GLU A 104 -1.55 3.83 8.91
N CYS A 105 -1.36 2.77 8.12
CA CYS A 105 -2.06 1.51 8.33
C CYS A 105 -1.66 0.87 9.67
N ALA A 106 -0.39 0.95 10.02
CA ALA A 106 0.08 0.37 11.28
C ALA A 106 -0.56 1.07 12.48
N LYS A 107 -0.76 2.39 12.39
CA LYS A 107 -1.43 3.13 13.46
C LYS A 107 -2.83 2.59 13.70
N LEU A 108 -3.59 2.38 12.63
CA LEU A 108 -4.95 1.87 12.75
C LEU A 108 -4.98 0.42 13.18
N ALA A 109 -4.03 -0.38 12.72
CA ALA A 109 -3.99 -1.79 13.10
C ALA A 109 -3.83 -1.94 14.61
N LYS A 110 -3.10 -1.01 15.24
CA LYS A 110 -2.90 -1.05 16.68
C LYS A 110 -4.17 -0.71 17.45
N LEU A 111 -5.10 -0.01 16.81
CA LEU A 111 -6.33 0.38 17.46
C LEU A 111 -7.37 -0.73 17.45
N LYS A 112 -7.10 -1.84 16.75
CA LYS A 112 -8.08 -2.86 16.49
C LYS A 112 -9.21 -2.89 17.45
N GLN A 113 -10.35 -3.38 17.02
CA GLN A 113 -11.55 -3.38 17.81
C GLN A 113 -11.36 -4.13 19.10
N PRO A 114 -11.97 -3.65 20.17
CA PRO A 114 -11.98 -4.38 21.42
C PRO A 114 -12.56 -5.76 21.18
N ALA A 115 -11.89 -6.70 21.77
CA ALA A 115 -12.37 -8.03 21.57
C ALA A 115 -13.56 -8.28 22.37
N LYS A 116 -14.38 -7.63 22.66
CA LYS A 116 -15.36 -7.89 23.35
C LYS A 116 -16.34 -8.36 22.77
N HIS A 117 -16.50 -8.82 22.39
CA HIS A 117 -17.63 -9.29 21.91
C HIS A 117 -17.62 -10.64 21.85
#